data_ddf9d049d8efe5baef08c8388e77ef16
#
_entry.id   ddf9d049d8efe5baef08c8388e77ef16
#
_cell.length_a   1.000
_cell.length_b   1.000
_cell.length_c   1.000
_cell.angle_alpha   90.00
_cell.angle_beta   90.00
_cell.angle_gamma   90.00
#
_symmetry.space_group_name_H-M   'P 1'
#
loop_
_entity.id
_entity.type
_entity.pdbx_description
1 polymer ?
#
loop_
_entity_poly.entity_id
_entity_poly.type
_entity_poly.pdbx_seq_one_letter_code
_entity_poly.pdbx_strand_id
1 'polypeptide(L)'
;MEEKFMKEALKQAKKAASIGETPIGAVIVRDGEIIARGYNKRETKKNALLHAEIIAINKACKKLGGWRLPRCEMYVTLEPCPMCAGAIINSRIENVYFGAYDKKSGCAGSVINLFESGMFNHNVNVIGGITEDKCASILTEFFRELRKKK
;
A
#
# COMPACT_ATOMS: atom_id res chain seq x y z
N MET A 1 17.73 -0.47 -2.55
CA MET A 1 16.74 -1.53 -2.89
C MET A 1 15.32 -1.07 -2.64
N GLU A 2 15.02 -0.63 -1.43
CA GLU A 2 13.67 -0.19 -1.07
C GLU A 2 13.21 0.98 -1.94
N GLU A 3 14.08 1.93 -2.22
CA GLU A 3 13.71 3.08 -3.04
C GLU A 3 13.31 2.69 -4.46
N LYS A 4 13.97 1.70 -5.03
CA LYS A 4 13.66 1.18 -6.36
C LYS A 4 12.22 0.68 -6.46
N PHE A 5 11.80 -0.11 -5.48
CA PHE A 5 10.45 -0.67 -5.46
C PHE A 5 9.40 0.37 -5.06
N MET A 6 9.76 1.30 -4.18
CA MET A 6 8.85 2.39 -3.85
C MET A 6 8.60 3.28 -5.08
N LYS A 7 9.59 3.45 -5.93
CA LYS A 7 9.44 4.17 -7.18
C LYS A 7 8.40 3.49 -8.09
N GLU A 8 8.39 2.16 -8.12
CA GLU A 8 7.38 1.41 -8.87
C GLU A 8 5.98 1.57 -8.25
N ALA A 9 5.89 1.59 -6.92
CA ALA A 9 4.63 1.87 -6.24
C ALA A 9 4.13 3.28 -6.55
N LEU A 10 5.04 4.26 -6.63
CA LEU A 10 4.68 5.64 -7.03
C LEU A 10 4.15 5.72 -8.46
N LYS A 11 4.65 4.89 -9.36
CA LYS A 11 4.10 4.81 -10.72
C LYS A 11 2.65 4.35 -10.69
N GLN A 12 2.32 3.41 -9.81
CA GLN A 12 0.94 2.97 -9.62
C GLN A 12 0.08 4.09 -9.03
N ALA A 13 0.61 4.85 -8.07
CA ALA A 13 -0.09 6.00 -7.50
C ALA A 13 -0.42 7.03 -8.58
N LYS A 14 0.50 7.27 -9.51
CA LYS A 14 0.27 8.19 -10.63
C LYS A 14 -0.84 7.70 -11.55
N LYS A 15 -0.97 6.39 -11.75
CA LYS A 15 -2.07 5.81 -12.52
C LYS A 15 -3.41 6.09 -11.86
N ALA A 16 -3.47 5.98 -10.52
CA ALA A 16 -4.67 6.31 -9.77
C ALA A 16 -5.04 7.78 -9.99
N ALA A 17 -4.08 8.68 -9.84
CA ALA A 17 -4.31 10.12 -10.04
C ALA A 17 -4.84 10.41 -11.44
N SER A 18 -4.34 9.69 -12.46
CA SER A 18 -4.73 9.92 -13.86
C SER A 18 -6.20 9.62 -14.13
N ILE A 19 -6.85 8.84 -13.28
CA ILE A 19 -8.28 8.52 -13.42
C ILE A 19 -9.11 9.16 -12.29
N GLY A 20 -8.55 10.13 -11.58
CA GLY A 20 -9.27 10.87 -10.54
C GLY A 20 -9.35 10.17 -9.19
N GLU A 21 -8.59 9.10 -8.98
CA GLU A 21 -8.53 8.40 -7.72
C GLU A 21 -7.43 8.97 -6.82
N THR A 22 -7.63 8.89 -5.50
CA THR A 22 -6.58 9.26 -4.56
C THR A 22 -5.32 8.47 -4.91
N PRO A 23 -4.17 9.15 -5.10
CA PRO A 23 -2.97 8.51 -5.64
C PRO A 23 -2.22 7.66 -4.62
N ILE A 24 -2.65 6.42 -4.51
CA ILE A 24 -2.04 5.41 -3.68
C ILE A 24 -1.70 4.22 -4.57
N GLY A 25 -0.47 3.75 -4.48
CA GLY A 25 0.00 2.61 -5.25
C GLY A 25 0.73 1.61 -4.38
N ALA A 26 0.69 0.35 -4.79
CA ALA A 26 1.36 -0.73 -4.08
C ALA A 26 1.96 -1.73 -5.06
N VAL A 27 3.10 -2.31 -4.68
CA VAL A 27 3.67 -3.45 -5.40
C VAL A 27 4.02 -4.53 -4.40
N ILE A 28 3.94 -5.78 -4.82
CA ILE A 28 4.38 -6.93 -4.02
C ILE A 28 5.58 -7.53 -4.72
N VAL A 29 6.63 -7.75 -3.94
CA VAL A 29 7.93 -8.24 -4.41
C VAL A 29 8.20 -9.60 -3.77
N ARG A 30 8.69 -10.54 -4.56
CA ARG A 30 9.12 -11.84 -4.07
C ARG A 30 10.45 -12.17 -4.72
N ASP A 31 11.44 -12.51 -3.89
CA ASP A 31 12.78 -12.85 -4.36
C ASP A 31 13.37 -11.81 -5.33
N GLY A 32 13.16 -10.52 -5.01
CA GLY A 32 13.69 -9.40 -5.78
C GLY A 32 12.92 -9.03 -7.03
N GLU A 33 11.78 -9.70 -7.30
CA GLU A 33 10.96 -9.42 -8.48
C GLU A 33 9.56 -8.98 -8.10
N ILE A 34 9.03 -8.00 -8.83
CA ILE A 34 7.65 -7.55 -8.63
C ILE A 34 6.71 -8.60 -9.22
N ILE A 35 5.85 -9.16 -8.38
CA ILE A 35 4.86 -10.17 -8.82
C ILE A 35 3.45 -9.61 -8.93
N ALA A 36 3.18 -8.46 -8.33
CA ALA A 36 1.84 -7.85 -8.40
C ALA A 36 1.93 -6.36 -8.20
N ARG A 37 1.02 -5.63 -8.86
CA ARG A 37 0.90 -4.17 -8.75
C ARG A 37 -0.56 -3.83 -8.53
N GLY A 38 -0.82 -2.76 -7.78
CA GLY A 38 -2.17 -2.27 -7.58
C GLY A 38 -2.17 -0.76 -7.35
N TYR A 39 -3.27 -0.13 -7.72
CA TYR A 39 -3.51 1.25 -7.39
C TYR A 39 -4.97 1.44 -7.02
N ASN A 40 -5.25 2.47 -6.23
CA ASN A 40 -6.56 2.72 -5.67
C ASN A 40 -7.63 2.88 -6.77
N LYS A 41 -8.73 2.15 -6.63
CA LYS A 41 -9.87 2.17 -7.56
C LYS A 41 -11.21 2.29 -6.84
N ARG A 42 -11.20 2.78 -5.60
CA ARG A 42 -12.39 2.84 -4.75
C ARG A 42 -13.57 3.54 -5.42
N GLU A 43 -13.35 4.71 -6.00
CA GLU A 43 -14.41 5.49 -6.64
C GLU A 43 -14.79 4.91 -8.00
N THR A 44 -13.80 4.58 -8.82
CA THR A 44 -14.00 4.06 -10.17
C THR A 44 -14.81 2.78 -10.17
N LYS A 45 -14.50 1.87 -9.24
CA LYS A 45 -15.20 0.58 -9.12
C LYS A 45 -16.33 0.59 -8.11
N LYS A 46 -16.57 1.74 -7.44
CA LYS A 46 -17.62 1.89 -6.43
C LYS A 46 -17.53 0.80 -5.36
N ASN A 47 -16.32 0.58 -4.85
CA ASN A 47 -16.06 -0.49 -3.90
C ASN A 47 -15.03 -0.03 -2.87
N ALA A 48 -15.47 0.10 -1.62
CA ALA A 48 -14.64 0.59 -0.52
C ALA A 48 -13.44 -0.31 -0.22
N LEU A 49 -13.46 -1.57 -0.67
CA LEU A 49 -12.38 -2.53 -0.42
C LEU A 49 -11.23 -2.37 -1.40
N LEU A 50 -11.42 -1.69 -2.52
CA LEU A 50 -10.43 -1.65 -3.62
C LEU A 50 -9.35 -0.58 -3.40
N HIS A 51 -8.67 -0.67 -2.28
CA HIS A 51 -7.41 0.04 -2.03
C HIS A 51 -6.29 -0.65 -2.82
N ALA A 52 -5.22 0.08 -3.06
CA ALA A 52 -4.06 -0.42 -3.80
C ALA A 52 -3.54 -1.75 -3.23
N GLU A 53 -3.45 -1.84 -1.90
CA GLU A 53 -2.91 -3.02 -1.21
C GLU A 53 -3.78 -4.24 -1.45
N ILE A 54 -5.10 -4.10 -1.36
CA ILE A 54 -6.04 -5.20 -1.57
C ILE A 54 -5.93 -5.72 -3.00
N ILE A 55 -5.87 -4.80 -3.97
CA ILE A 55 -5.73 -5.17 -5.38
C ILE A 55 -4.42 -5.93 -5.62
N ALA A 56 -3.32 -5.44 -5.06
CA ALA A 56 -2.02 -6.09 -5.19
C ALA A 56 -2.03 -7.49 -4.54
N ILE A 57 -2.61 -7.62 -3.35
CA ILE A 57 -2.72 -8.91 -2.64
C ILE A 57 -3.53 -9.90 -3.48
N ASN A 58 -4.68 -9.47 -4.01
CA ASN A 58 -5.52 -10.34 -4.84
C ASN A 58 -4.76 -10.87 -6.05
N LYS A 59 -4.01 -10.01 -6.72
CA LYS A 59 -3.21 -10.40 -7.88
C LYS A 59 -2.08 -11.36 -7.49
N ALA A 60 -1.41 -11.10 -6.38
CA ALA A 60 -0.31 -11.96 -5.91
C ALA A 60 -0.82 -13.35 -5.54
N CYS A 61 -1.94 -13.43 -4.82
CA CYS A 61 -2.56 -14.71 -4.44
C CYS A 61 -2.95 -15.52 -5.68
N LYS A 62 -3.51 -14.85 -6.67
CA LYS A 62 -3.89 -15.50 -7.93
C LYS A 62 -2.66 -16.02 -8.66
N LYS A 63 -1.60 -15.23 -8.71
CA LYS A 63 -0.35 -15.61 -9.39
C LYS A 63 0.32 -16.79 -8.71
N LEU A 64 0.39 -16.81 -7.38
CA LEU A 64 1.05 -17.86 -6.63
C LEU A 64 0.15 -19.08 -6.37
N GLY A 65 -1.15 -18.95 -6.62
CA GLY A 65 -2.09 -20.05 -6.47
C GLY A 65 -2.46 -20.38 -5.04
N GLY A 66 -2.38 -19.44 -4.12
CA GLY A 66 -2.73 -19.66 -2.72
C GLY A 66 -2.97 -18.36 -1.98
N TRP A 67 -3.51 -18.44 -0.78
CA TRP A 67 -3.82 -17.25 0.03
C TRP A 67 -2.62 -16.78 0.88
N ARG A 68 -1.62 -17.64 1.09
CA ARG A 68 -0.39 -17.25 1.77
C ARG A 68 0.59 -16.66 0.77
N LEU A 69 1.30 -15.61 1.19
CA LEU A 69 2.29 -14.94 0.35
C LEU A 69 3.68 -15.06 0.99
N PRO A 70 4.26 -16.30 1.03
CA PRO A 70 5.57 -16.49 1.65
C PRO A 70 6.67 -15.77 0.89
N ARG A 71 7.63 -15.25 1.62
CA ARG A 71 8.78 -14.51 1.08
C ARG A 71 8.38 -13.28 0.29
N CYS A 72 7.19 -12.73 0.57
CA CYS A 72 6.71 -11.54 -0.11
C CYS A 72 6.90 -10.30 0.74
N GLU A 73 7.19 -9.20 0.07
CA GLU A 73 7.29 -7.88 0.65
C GLU A 73 6.34 -6.95 -0.07
N MET A 74 5.73 -6.02 0.66
CA MET A 74 4.86 -5.01 0.06
C MET A 74 5.52 -3.65 0.16
N TYR A 75 5.45 -2.89 -0.94
CA TYR A 75 5.80 -1.47 -0.95
C TYR A 75 4.54 -0.71 -1.28
N VAL A 76 4.15 0.21 -0.42
CA VAL A 76 2.93 1.00 -0.58
C VAL A 76 3.24 2.46 -0.30
N THR A 77 2.67 3.37 -1.09
CA THR A 77 3.02 4.79 -1.00
C THR A 77 2.46 5.48 0.24
N LEU A 78 1.43 4.92 0.86
CA LEU A 78 0.81 5.48 2.07
C LEU A 78 0.71 4.40 3.14
N GLU A 79 0.88 4.79 4.40
CA GLU A 79 0.73 3.90 5.54
C GLU A 79 -0.61 3.15 5.48
N PRO A 80 -0.62 1.82 5.68
CA PRO A 80 -1.85 1.03 5.58
C PRO A 80 -2.93 1.42 6.58
N CYS A 81 -4.18 1.42 6.11
CA CYS A 81 -5.37 1.60 6.96
C CYS A 81 -5.70 0.30 7.69
N PRO A 82 -6.73 0.26 8.58
CA PRO A 82 -7.07 -0.97 9.32
C PRO A 82 -7.39 -2.16 8.41
N MET A 83 -8.14 -1.94 7.35
CA MET A 83 -8.50 -3.00 6.41
C MET A 83 -7.27 -3.60 5.75
N CYS A 84 -6.38 -2.75 5.24
CA CYS A 84 -5.18 -3.20 4.53
C CYS A 84 -4.15 -3.82 5.48
N ALA A 85 -4.01 -3.28 6.69
CA ALA A 85 -3.14 -3.88 7.70
C ALA A 85 -3.59 -5.29 8.03
N GLY A 86 -4.91 -5.49 8.21
CA GLY A 86 -5.48 -6.81 8.44
C GLY A 86 -5.25 -7.75 7.27
N ALA A 87 -5.41 -7.25 6.04
CA ALA A 87 -5.18 -8.05 4.84
C ALA A 87 -3.71 -8.50 4.73
N ILE A 88 -2.77 -7.61 5.04
CA ILE A 88 -1.35 -7.91 5.03
C ILE A 88 -1.03 -9.02 6.04
N ILE A 89 -1.56 -8.91 7.25
CA ILE A 89 -1.35 -9.91 8.29
C ILE A 89 -1.97 -11.25 7.88
N ASN A 90 -3.21 -11.22 7.38
CA ASN A 90 -3.92 -12.44 6.98
C ASN A 90 -3.24 -13.18 5.83
N SER A 91 -2.67 -12.45 4.89
CA SER A 91 -2.01 -13.06 3.73
C SER A 91 -0.56 -13.48 4.02
N ARG A 92 -0.07 -13.24 5.23
CA ARG A 92 1.27 -13.65 5.71
C ARG A 92 2.42 -12.98 4.97
N ILE A 93 2.25 -11.73 4.55
CA ILE A 93 3.34 -10.92 4.02
C ILE A 93 4.36 -10.69 5.14
N GLU A 94 5.64 -10.79 4.83
CA GLU A 94 6.70 -10.75 5.85
C GLU A 94 7.19 -9.34 6.17
N ASN A 95 7.28 -8.49 5.15
CA ASN A 95 7.80 -7.13 5.31
C ASN A 95 6.92 -6.14 4.57
N VAL A 96 6.70 -4.98 5.19
CA VAL A 96 5.98 -3.86 4.56
C VAL A 96 6.84 -2.62 4.65
N TYR A 97 6.97 -1.96 3.52
CA TYR A 97 7.66 -0.67 3.41
C TYR A 97 6.63 0.34 2.94
N PHE A 98 6.44 1.43 3.69
CA PHE A 98 5.51 2.46 3.26
C PHE A 98 6.20 3.81 3.16
N GLY A 99 5.63 4.71 2.34
CA GLY A 99 6.21 6.02 2.09
C GLY A 99 5.72 7.06 3.09
N ALA A 100 4.55 7.62 2.84
CA ALA A 100 3.98 8.67 3.67
C ALA A 100 3.22 8.12 4.86
N TYR A 101 3.22 8.87 5.96
CA TYR A 101 2.43 8.53 7.15
C TYR A 101 1.00 9.06 6.99
N ASP A 102 0.03 8.34 7.53
CA ASP A 102 -1.38 8.73 7.49
C ASP A 102 -1.88 8.97 8.92
N LYS A 103 -1.95 10.22 9.32
CA LYS A 103 -2.34 10.61 10.67
C LYS A 103 -3.81 10.34 10.99
N LYS A 104 -4.64 10.16 9.96
CA LYS A 104 -6.08 9.95 10.14
C LYS A 104 -6.47 8.48 10.21
N SER A 105 -5.80 7.61 9.45
CA SER A 105 -6.20 6.22 9.30
C SER A 105 -5.04 5.24 9.38
N GLY A 106 -3.82 5.70 9.58
CA GLY A 106 -2.63 4.86 9.54
C GLY A 106 -2.54 3.89 10.71
N CYS A 107 -2.31 2.63 10.40
CA CYS A 107 -2.27 1.55 11.40
C CYS A 107 -0.90 0.91 11.56
N ALA A 108 0.14 1.61 11.14
CA ALA A 108 1.53 1.19 11.33
C ALA A 108 2.28 2.16 12.25
N GLY A 109 1.55 2.79 13.18
CA GLY A 109 2.12 3.65 14.19
C GLY A 109 1.48 5.04 14.31
N SER A 110 0.79 5.53 13.27
CA SER A 110 0.24 6.90 13.32
C SER A 110 -0.99 7.02 14.22
N VAL A 111 -2.03 6.21 14.00
CA VAL A 111 -3.21 6.17 14.87
C VAL A 111 -3.05 5.05 15.89
N ILE A 112 -2.82 3.86 15.41
CA ILE A 112 -2.51 2.67 16.21
C ILE A 112 -1.45 1.86 15.45
N ASN A 113 -0.91 0.82 16.08
CA ASN A 113 0.02 -0.08 15.40
C ASN A 113 -0.51 -1.51 15.45
N LEU A 114 -1.12 -1.95 14.34
CA LEU A 114 -1.62 -3.31 14.21
C LEU A 114 -0.52 -4.32 13.92
N PHE A 115 0.68 -3.82 13.61
CA PHE A 115 1.83 -4.68 13.30
C PHE A 115 2.74 -4.92 14.50
N GLU A 116 2.32 -4.51 15.69
CA GLU A 116 3.11 -4.71 16.90
C GLU A 116 3.35 -6.19 17.12
N SER A 117 4.62 -6.54 17.41
CA SER A 117 5.03 -7.93 17.57
C SER A 117 4.25 -8.65 18.68
N GLY A 118 3.82 -9.86 18.41
CA GLY A 118 3.11 -10.71 19.37
C GLY A 118 1.62 -10.43 19.48
N MET A 119 1.09 -9.43 18.76
CA MET A 119 -0.33 -9.10 18.83
C MET A 119 -1.22 -10.12 18.12
N PHE A 120 -0.76 -10.60 16.97
CA PHE A 120 -1.51 -11.58 16.16
C PHE A 120 -0.65 -12.79 15.85
N ASN A 121 -1.25 -13.79 15.17
CA ASN A 121 -0.58 -15.05 14.81
C ASN A 121 0.64 -14.87 13.92
N HIS A 122 0.68 -13.81 13.15
CA HIS A 122 1.76 -13.53 12.20
C HIS A 122 2.33 -12.16 12.49
N ASN A 123 3.65 -12.09 12.57
CA ASN A 123 4.37 -10.83 12.77
C ASN A 123 4.86 -10.30 11.43
N VAL A 124 4.67 -9.01 11.20
CA VAL A 124 5.09 -8.32 9.98
C VAL A 124 6.13 -7.27 10.38
N ASN A 125 7.25 -7.25 9.69
CA ASN A 125 8.25 -6.20 9.86
C ASN A 125 7.82 -4.99 9.05
N VAL A 126 7.80 -3.81 9.67
CA VAL A 126 7.31 -2.59 9.02
C VAL A 126 8.35 -1.49 9.10
N ILE A 127 8.63 -0.87 7.97
CA ILE A 127 9.53 0.28 7.87
C ILE A 127 8.80 1.38 7.11
N GLY A 128 8.63 2.54 7.75
CA GLY A 128 8.00 3.70 7.14
C GLY A 128 9.00 4.75 6.69
N GLY A 129 8.51 5.71 5.93
CA GLY A 129 9.32 6.86 5.51
C GLY A 129 10.17 6.62 4.27
N ILE A 130 9.92 5.53 3.54
CA ILE A 130 10.68 5.24 2.31
C ILE A 130 10.24 6.21 1.21
N THR A 131 11.14 7.09 0.78
CA THR A 131 10.84 8.13 -0.20
C THR A 131 9.63 8.96 0.25
N GLU A 132 9.60 9.28 1.53
CA GLU A 132 8.44 9.90 2.20
C GLU A 132 7.98 11.17 1.50
N ASP A 133 8.91 12.06 1.15
CA ASP A 133 8.57 13.36 0.57
C ASP A 133 7.82 13.23 -0.76
N LYS A 134 8.26 12.32 -1.62
CA LYS A 134 7.61 12.09 -2.91
C LYS A 134 6.23 11.48 -2.73
N CYS A 135 6.10 10.55 -1.80
CA CYS A 135 4.82 9.90 -1.50
C CYS A 135 3.82 10.88 -0.90
N ALA A 136 4.28 11.76 -0.03
CA ALA A 136 3.43 12.80 0.57
C ALA A 136 3.06 13.86 -0.47
N SER A 137 4.00 14.26 -1.31
CA SER A 137 3.79 15.33 -2.31
C SER A 137 2.72 14.97 -3.33
N ILE A 138 2.69 13.73 -3.80
CA ILE A 138 1.69 13.32 -4.78
C ILE A 138 0.27 13.41 -4.22
N LEU A 139 0.11 13.10 -2.94
CA LEU A 139 -1.18 13.24 -2.23
C LEU A 139 -1.55 14.70 -2.04
N THR A 140 -0.62 15.50 -1.54
CA THR A 140 -0.83 16.93 -1.31
C THR A 140 -1.25 17.63 -2.59
N GLU A 141 -0.56 17.35 -3.68
CA GLU A 141 -0.84 17.96 -4.97
C GLU A 141 -2.19 17.53 -5.52
N PHE A 142 -2.54 16.26 -5.39
CA PHE A 142 -3.84 15.74 -5.82
C PHE A 142 -4.98 16.47 -5.10
N PHE A 143 -4.91 16.58 -3.77
CA PHE A 143 -5.97 17.26 -3.00
C PHE A 143 -6.02 18.76 -3.26
N ARG A 144 -4.88 19.39 -3.54
CA ARG A 144 -4.84 20.80 -3.95
C ARG A 144 -5.60 21.02 -5.26
N GLU A 145 -5.32 20.17 -6.26
CA GLU A 145 -6.01 20.25 -7.55
C GLU A 145 -7.50 19.95 -7.42
N LEU A 146 -7.86 19.02 -6.57
CA LEU A 146 -9.25 18.67 -6.30
C LEU A 146 -10.02 19.86 -5.72
N ARG A 147 -9.40 20.61 -4.78
CA ARG A 147 -10.02 21.82 -4.19
C ARG A 147 -10.23 22.92 -5.21
N LYS A 148 -9.34 23.06 -6.18
CA LYS A 148 -9.48 24.09 -7.23
C LYS A 148 -10.66 23.83 -8.15
N LYS A 149 -11.11 22.59 -8.28
CA LYS A 149 -12.22 22.18 -9.15
C LYS A 149 -13.59 22.40 -8.50
N LYS A 150 -13.62 22.78 -7.25
CA LYS A 150 -14.86 23.10 -6.54
C LYS A 150 -15.20 24.64 -6.66
#